data_31f97268d5a500866283cec101a1e575
#
_entry.id   31f97268d5a500866283cec101a1e575
#
_cell.length_a   1.000
_cell.length_b   1.000
_cell.length_c   1.000
_cell.angle_alpha   90.00
_cell.angle_beta   90.00
_cell.angle_gamma   90.00
#
_symmetry.space_group_name_H-M   'P 1'
#
loop_
_entity.id
_entity.type
_entity.pdbx_description
1 polymer ?
#
loop_
_entity_poly.entity_id
_entity_poly.type
_entity_poly.pdbx_seq_one_letter_code
_entity_poly.pdbx_strand_id
1 'polypeptide(L)'
;MYDPVLDRMLPRPLQDKVEKKVAPGDTFDLFNQPNKLGRPNDLWTTPNQGITSADTSINKEKLPASFNKLNEEKVFKEGSTNIDLGGGRFNNANDLLKKKGARNLVYDPFNRTEEHNKEVIAQAASGQSDTATLFNVLNVIEDVPNQIKVLEQANNALKPGGEAFISVYEGSGTGVGKKTSKGYQQNKKTKEYLNLVKEVFPRAEIKNGIIRARKNFST
;
A
#
# COMPACT_ATOMS: atom_id res chain seq x y z
N MET A 1 0.52 -30.90 -26.64
CA MET A 1 -0.78 -31.41 -27.18
C MET A 1 -1.67 -30.18 -27.27
N TYR A 2 -2.11 -29.80 -28.48
CA TYR A 2 -2.98 -28.65 -28.74
C TYR A 2 -4.39 -28.97 -28.23
N ASP A 3 -4.95 -28.14 -27.35
CA ASP A 3 -6.32 -28.33 -26.84
C ASP A 3 -7.26 -27.33 -27.52
N PRO A 4 -8.07 -27.79 -28.48
CA PRO A 4 -8.96 -26.95 -29.28
C PRO A 4 -10.15 -26.39 -28.49
N VAL A 5 -10.40 -26.87 -27.28
CA VAL A 5 -11.47 -26.36 -26.38
C VAL A 5 -11.03 -25.12 -25.67
N LEU A 6 -9.75 -25.07 -25.25
CA LEU A 6 -9.18 -23.91 -24.58
C LEU A 6 -9.11 -22.69 -25.50
N ASP A 7 -8.79 -22.91 -26.78
CA ASP A 7 -8.67 -21.87 -27.80
C ASP A 7 -9.99 -21.10 -28.04
N ARG A 8 -11.15 -21.77 -27.83
CA ARG A 8 -12.48 -21.15 -28.00
C ARG A 8 -12.95 -20.35 -26.77
N MET A 9 -12.32 -20.55 -25.61
CA MET A 9 -12.74 -19.92 -24.38
C MET A 9 -11.93 -18.66 -24.02
N LEU A 10 -10.79 -18.43 -24.65
CA LEU A 10 -9.96 -17.29 -24.40
C LEU A 10 -10.29 -16.10 -25.31
N PRO A 11 -10.31 -14.87 -24.80
CA PRO A 11 -10.41 -13.68 -25.65
C PRO A 11 -9.26 -13.65 -26.67
N ARG A 12 -9.55 -13.25 -27.93
CA ARG A 12 -8.57 -13.23 -29.05
C ARG A 12 -7.17 -12.66 -28.69
N PRO A 13 -7.02 -11.57 -27.90
CA PRO A 13 -5.69 -11.08 -27.53
C PRO A 13 -4.86 -12.03 -26.67
N LEU A 14 -5.49 -12.97 -26.01
CA LEU A 14 -4.83 -14.01 -25.21
C LEU A 14 -4.47 -15.23 -26.05
N GLN A 15 -5.30 -15.55 -27.05
CA GLN A 15 -5.02 -16.63 -28.02
C GLN A 15 -3.73 -16.36 -28.81
N ASP A 16 -3.56 -15.14 -29.32
CA ASP A 16 -2.34 -14.72 -30.04
C ASP A 16 -1.06 -14.73 -29.19
N LYS A 17 -1.18 -14.59 -27.86
CA LYS A 17 -0.04 -14.67 -26.95
C LYS A 17 0.34 -16.10 -26.58
N VAL A 18 -0.60 -17.02 -26.59
CA VAL A 18 -0.36 -18.44 -26.28
C VAL A 18 0.41 -19.11 -27.43
N GLU A 19 0.03 -18.81 -28.70
CA GLU A 19 0.69 -19.41 -29.87
C GLU A 19 2.17 -19.02 -30.04
N LYS A 20 2.61 -17.89 -29.45
CA LYS A 20 3.97 -17.35 -29.65
C LYS A 20 5.02 -17.78 -28.63
N LYS A 21 4.69 -18.56 -27.58
CA LYS A 21 5.62 -18.78 -26.47
C LYS A 21 5.74 -20.19 -25.89
N VAL A 22 5.10 -21.19 -26.43
CA VAL A 22 5.20 -22.55 -25.87
C VAL A 22 6.18 -23.38 -26.70
N ALA A 23 7.39 -23.63 -26.15
CA ALA A 23 8.31 -24.63 -26.68
C ALA A 23 7.74 -26.05 -26.41
N PRO A 24 8.00 -27.06 -27.26
CA PRO A 24 7.53 -28.41 -27.00
C PRO A 24 8.15 -28.94 -25.69
N GLY A 25 7.33 -29.10 -24.67
CA GLY A 25 7.73 -29.60 -23.35
C GLY A 25 7.31 -28.74 -22.15
N ASP A 26 6.88 -27.50 -22.35
CA ASP A 26 6.40 -26.64 -21.27
C ASP A 26 4.89 -26.85 -21.02
N THR A 27 4.54 -27.29 -19.83
CA THR A 27 3.15 -27.28 -19.35
C THR A 27 2.82 -25.88 -18.87
N PHE A 28 1.88 -25.22 -19.56
CA PHE A 28 1.37 -23.91 -19.17
C PHE A 28 0.39 -24.09 -17.99
N ASP A 29 0.85 -23.79 -16.79
CA ASP A 29 0.02 -23.87 -15.60
C ASP A 29 -0.73 -22.54 -15.38
N LEU A 30 -2.02 -22.53 -15.77
CA LEU A 30 -2.92 -21.39 -15.62
C LEU A 30 -3.17 -20.99 -14.15
N PHE A 31 -2.92 -21.89 -13.21
CA PHE A 31 -3.15 -21.65 -11.78
C PHE A 31 -1.91 -21.04 -11.08
N ASN A 32 -0.75 -21.14 -11.72
CA ASN A 32 0.50 -20.52 -11.26
C ASN A 32 0.86 -19.25 -12.02
N GLN A 33 -0.08 -18.66 -12.77
CA GLN A 33 0.13 -17.32 -13.32
C GLN A 33 0.27 -16.36 -12.13
N PRO A 34 1.38 -15.58 -12.05
CA PRO A 34 1.40 -14.45 -11.14
C PRO A 34 0.21 -13.58 -11.48
N ASN A 35 -0.57 -13.21 -10.47
CA ASN A 35 -1.65 -12.23 -10.61
C ASN A 35 -1.18 -11.12 -11.55
N LYS A 36 -2.08 -10.42 -12.24
CA LYS A 36 -1.75 -9.24 -13.10
C LYS A 36 -0.80 -8.22 -12.46
N LEU A 37 -0.48 -8.39 -11.20
CA LEU A 37 0.35 -7.58 -10.30
C LEU A 37 1.82 -8.05 -10.19
N GLY A 38 2.34 -8.92 -11.05
CA GLY A 38 3.74 -9.35 -10.97
C GLY A 38 4.03 -10.29 -9.79
N ARG A 39 5.31 -10.60 -9.57
CA ARG A 39 5.74 -11.42 -8.43
C ARG A 39 5.48 -10.67 -7.11
N PRO A 40 5.25 -11.33 -5.97
CA PRO A 40 5.08 -10.67 -4.68
C PRO A 40 6.16 -9.61 -4.37
N ASN A 41 7.38 -9.83 -4.85
CA ASN A 41 8.48 -8.87 -4.70
C ASN A 41 8.32 -7.62 -5.58
N ASP A 42 7.61 -7.68 -6.72
CA ASP A 42 7.43 -6.51 -7.59
C ASP A 42 6.48 -5.48 -6.98
N LEU A 43 5.59 -5.93 -6.10
CA LEU A 43 4.70 -5.05 -5.34
C LEU A 43 5.48 -4.11 -4.41
N TRP A 44 6.59 -4.59 -3.85
CA TRP A 44 7.40 -3.86 -2.88
C TRP A 44 8.59 -3.10 -3.51
N THR A 45 8.66 -3.01 -4.84
CA THR A 45 9.66 -2.18 -5.50
C THR A 45 9.38 -0.71 -5.26
N THR A 46 10.44 0.07 -5.07
CA THR A 46 10.35 1.53 -4.93
C THR A 46 9.69 2.12 -6.17
N PRO A 47 8.69 2.99 -6.02
CA PRO A 47 8.14 3.73 -7.15
C PRO A 47 9.25 4.55 -7.79
N ASN A 48 9.43 4.44 -9.10
CA ASN A 48 10.38 5.28 -9.84
C ASN A 48 9.74 6.66 -10.06
N GLN A 49 9.80 7.51 -9.05
CA GLN A 49 9.20 8.84 -9.10
C GLN A 49 10.16 9.92 -9.61
N GLY A 50 11.43 9.58 -9.84
CA GLY A 50 12.46 10.57 -10.24
C GLY A 50 12.72 11.67 -9.19
N ILE A 51 11.96 11.70 -8.09
CA ILE A 51 12.05 12.67 -7.01
C ILE A 51 11.98 11.87 -5.69
N THR A 52 13.00 11.99 -4.86
CA THR A 52 13.00 11.35 -3.54
C THR A 52 12.16 12.15 -2.57
N SER A 53 11.25 11.50 -1.85
CA SER A 53 10.53 12.12 -0.75
C SER A 53 11.29 12.09 0.58
N ALA A 54 12.60 11.82 0.52
CA ALA A 54 13.46 11.69 1.70
C ALA A 54 13.40 12.92 2.62
N ASP A 55 13.25 14.12 2.04
CA ASP A 55 13.17 15.36 2.80
C ASP A 55 11.76 15.72 3.28
N THR A 56 10.75 14.94 2.93
CA THR A 56 9.35 15.20 3.32
C THR A 56 8.99 14.65 4.70
N SER A 57 9.82 13.78 5.27
CA SER A 57 9.67 13.27 6.64
C SER A 57 10.05 14.34 7.66
N ILE A 58 9.17 15.28 7.90
CA ILE A 58 9.51 16.61 8.48
C ILE A 58 9.47 16.63 10.01
N ASN A 59 8.76 15.73 10.67
CA ASN A 59 8.44 15.90 12.07
C ASN A 59 9.23 14.96 12.99
N LYS A 60 10.36 15.45 13.51
CA LYS A 60 11.19 14.74 14.49
C LYS A 60 10.42 14.38 15.78
N GLU A 61 9.50 15.23 16.20
CA GLU A 61 8.88 15.15 17.53
C GLU A 61 7.36 14.95 17.52
N LYS A 62 6.73 15.00 16.36
CA LYS A 62 5.26 14.94 16.27
C LYS A 62 4.81 13.75 15.40
N LEU A 63 3.94 12.96 15.97
CA LEU A 63 3.17 11.99 15.22
C LEU A 63 2.15 12.71 14.31
N PRO A 64 1.83 12.16 13.13
CA PRO A 64 0.65 12.58 12.40
C PRO A 64 -0.59 12.58 13.30
N ALA A 65 -1.42 13.63 13.24
CA ALA A 65 -2.61 13.75 14.07
C ALA A 65 -3.54 12.53 13.98
N SER A 66 -3.53 11.86 12.83
CA SER A 66 -4.29 10.63 12.61
C SER A 66 -3.85 9.47 13.51
N PHE A 67 -2.57 9.35 13.84
CA PHE A 67 -2.11 8.35 14.83
C PHE A 67 -2.70 8.60 16.21
N ASN A 68 -2.74 9.86 16.66
CA ASN A 68 -3.33 10.21 17.95
C ASN A 68 -4.83 9.86 17.97
N LYS A 69 -5.57 10.19 16.91
CA LYS A 69 -7.00 9.83 16.78
C LYS A 69 -7.21 8.32 16.86
N LEU A 70 -6.44 7.53 16.12
CA LEU A 70 -6.55 6.07 16.15
C LEU A 70 -6.19 5.50 17.53
N ASN A 71 -5.22 6.12 18.21
CA ASN A 71 -4.85 5.74 19.57
C ASN A 71 -5.96 6.04 20.59
N GLU A 72 -6.61 7.20 20.50
CA GLU A 72 -7.79 7.56 21.32
C GLU A 72 -8.95 6.60 21.08
N GLU A 73 -9.16 6.17 19.84
CA GLU A 73 -10.16 5.18 19.45
C GLU A 73 -9.76 3.74 19.80
N LYS A 74 -8.61 3.52 20.42
CA LYS A 74 -8.07 2.20 20.84
C LYS A 74 -7.99 1.20 19.68
N VAL A 75 -7.61 1.68 18.49
CA VAL A 75 -7.44 0.84 17.29
C VAL A 75 -6.27 -0.13 17.48
N PHE A 76 -5.17 0.34 18.02
CA PHE A 76 -3.98 -0.48 18.26
C PHE A 76 -4.14 -1.27 19.56
N LYS A 77 -4.36 -2.56 19.43
CA LYS A 77 -4.58 -3.48 20.56
C LYS A 77 -3.28 -4.15 20.97
N GLU A 78 -3.20 -4.57 22.23
CA GLU A 78 -2.11 -5.41 22.71
C GLU A 78 -1.99 -6.68 21.84
N GLY A 79 -0.75 -7.05 21.51
CA GLY A 79 -0.45 -8.17 20.62
C GLY A 79 -0.70 -7.92 19.12
N SER A 80 -1.32 -6.79 18.75
CA SER A 80 -1.57 -6.49 17.33
C SER A 80 -0.33 -5.99 16.59
N THR A 81 -0.33 -6.18 15.28
CA THR A 81 0.72 -5.68 14.37
C THR A 81 0.13 -4.66 13.40
N ASN A 82 0.73 -3.49 13.35
CA ASN A 82 0.49 -2.46 12.34
C ASN A 82 1.61 -2.45 11.31
N ILE A 83 1.30 -2.29 10.04
CA ILE A 83 2.26 -1.88 9.02
C ILE A 83 2.08 -0.39 8.71
N ASP A 84 3.16 0.38 8.81
CA ASP A 84 3.18 1.82 8.58
C ASP A 84 3.93 2.11 7.28
N LEU A 85 3.16 2.30 6.20
CA LEU A 85 3.71 2.55 4.86
C LEU A 85 4.02 4.04 4.70
N GLY A 86 5.28 4.34 4.40
CA GLY A 86 5.78 5.72 4.34
C GLY A 86 5.91 6.36 5.73
N GLY A 87 6.19 5.55 6.76
CA GLY A 87 6.25 6.02 8.16
C GLY A 87 7.46 6.89 8.50
N GLY A 88 8.33 7.15 7.53
CA GLY A 88 9.46 8.07 7.67
C GLY A 88 10.63 7.51 8.49
N ARG A 89 11.57 8.42 8.81
CA ARG A 89 12.85 8.07 9.48
C ARG A 89 12.76 7.97 11.00
N PHE A 90 11.71 8.50 11.62
CA PHE A 90 11.57 8.59 13.07
C PHE A 90 10.77 7.43 13.67
N ASN A 91 11.00 7.14 14.95
CA ASN A 91 10.41 5.98 15.61
C ASN A 91 9.22 6.35 16.53
N ASN A 92 8.69 7.56 16.44
CA ASN A 92 7.61 8.03 17.33
C ASN A 92 6.37 7.14 17.28
N ALA A 93 6.00 6.63 16.09
CA ALA A 93 4.90 5.68 15.95
C ALA A 93 5.23 4.32 16.58
N ASN A 94 6.46 3.83 16.42
CA ASN A 94 6.92 2.60 17.05
C ASN A 94 6.84 2.69 18.57
N ASP A 95 7.31 3.83 19.14
CA ASP A 95 7.31 4.06 20.59
C ASP A 95 5.88 4.14 21.13
N LEU A 96 4.97 4.80 20.40
CA LEU A 96 3.56 4.86 20.78
C LEU A 96 2.92 3.46 20.78
N LEU A 97 3.08 2.70 19.73
CA LEU A 97 2.47 1.36 19.62
C LEU A 97 3.09 0.38 20.62
N LYS A 98 4.41 0.45 20.82
CA LYS A 98 5.11 -0.37 21.83
C LYS A 98 4.55 -0.14 23.25
N LYS A 99 4.25 1.10 23.61
CA LYS A 99 3.60 1.43 24.90
C LYS A 99 2.20 0.83 25.03
N LYS A 100 1.56 0.45 23.92
CA LYS A 100 0.26 -0.23 23.89
C LYS A 100 0.38 -1.75 23.83
N GLY A 101 1.59 -2.29 23.86
CA GLY A 101 1.82 -3.72 23.63
C GLY A 101 1.60 -4.14 22.16
N ALA A 102 1.51 -3.18 21.24
CA ALA A 102 1.37 -3.42 19.81
C ALA A 102 2.72 -3.26 19.10
N ARG A 103 2.83 -3.86 17.93
CA ARG A 103 4.02 -3.81 17.08
C ARG A 103 3.77 -2.91 15.88
N ASN A 104 4.76 -2.08 15.52
CA ASN A 104 4.72 -1.28 14.30
C ASN A 104 5.86 -1.68 13.36
N LEU A 105 5.51 -2.07 12.13
CA LEU A 105 6.43 -2.40 11.06
C LEU A 105 6.48 -1.19 10.12
N VAL A 106 7.57 -0.42 10.14
CA VAL A 106 7.70 0.77 9.30
C VAL A 106 8.38 0.40 7.99
N TYR A 107 7.68 0.53 6.87
CA TYR A 107 8.23 0.47 5.53
C TYR A 107 8.35 1.88 4.96
N ASP A 108 9.56 2.30 4.58
CA ASP A 108 9.77 3.58 3.90
C ASP A 108 10.98 3.46 2.97
N PRO A 109 10.78 3.39 1.64
CA PRO A 109 11.86 3.17 0.68
C PRO A 109 12.84 4.34 0.59
N PHE A 110 12.48 5.52 1.10
CA PHE A 110 13.32 6.73 1.03
C PHE A 110 13.99 7.10 2.35
N ASN A 111 13.44 6.66 3.48
CA ASN A 111 13.85 7.09 4.81
C ASN A 111 14.37 5.96 5.71
N ARG A 112 14.32 4.70 5.24
CA ARG A 112 14.85 3.52 5.94
C ARG A 112 15.88 2.82 5.07
N THR A 113 16.78 2.06 5.69
CA THR A 113 17.78 1.30 4.93
C THR A 113 17.14 0.17 4.15
N GLU A 114 17.84 -0.31 3.12
CA GLU A 114 17.37 -1.43 2.30
C GLU A 114 17.18 -2.70 3.14
N GLU A 115 18.13 -2.98 4.06
CA GLU A 115 18.08 -4.13 4.98
C GLU A 115 16.84 -4.07 5.86
N HIS A 116 16.58 -2.91 6.49
CA HIS A 116 15.37 -2.70 7.30
C HIS A 116 14.10 -2.94 6.47
N ASN A 117 14.02 -2.37 5.27
CA ASN A 117 12.86 -2.55 4.41
C ASN A 117 12.69 -4.01 3.96
N LYS A 118 13.75 -4.75 3.66
CA LYS A 118 13.69 -6.18 3.35
C LYS A 118 13.11 -7.00 4.52
N GLU A 119 13.54 -6.73 5.74
CA GLU A 119 13.01 -7.38 6.94
C GLU A 119 11.51 -7.09 7.14
N VAL A 120 11.10 -5.84 6.95
CA VAL A 120 9.69 -5.43 7.04
C VAL A 120 8.86 -6.09 5.94
N ILE A 121 9.35 -6.12 4.70
CA ILE A 121 8.66 -6.78 3.57
C ILE A 121 8.47 -8.27 3.86
N ALA A 122 9.51 -8.96 4.33
CA ALA A 122 9.42 -10.39 4.65
C ALA A 122 8.33 -10.69 5.68
N GLN A 123 8.16 -9.80 6.67
CA GLN A 123 7.10 -9.92 7.69
C GLN A 123 5.72 -9.52 7.14
N ALA A 124 5.65 -8.42 6.37
CA ALA A 124 4.42 -7.92 5.78
C ALA A 124 3.85 -8.86 4.71
N ALA A 125 4.71 -9.52 3.93
CA ALA A 125 4.32 -10.48 2.89
C ALA A 125 3.56 -11.70 3.44
N SER A 126 3.64 -11.96 4.74
CA SER A 126 2.85 -13.01 5.39
C SER A 126 1.34 -12.70 5.41
N GLY A 127 0.94 -11.45 5.15
CA GLY A 127 -0.46 -11.01 5.15
C GLY A 127 -1.13 -11.14 6.52
N GLN A 128 -0.39 -10.90 7.61
CA GLN A 128 -0.87 -11.10 8.98
C GLN A 128 -0.99 -9.80 9.80
N SER A 129 -0.80 -8.63 9.19
CA SER A 129 -0.96 -7.36 9.88
C SER A 129 -2.44 -7.12 10.23
N ASP A 130 -2.71 -6.69 11.46
CA ASP A 130 -4.06 -6.34 11.93
C ASP A 130 -4.51 -5.02 11.33
N THR A 131 -3.58 -4.08 11.23
CA THR A 131 -3.82 -2.73 10.70
C THR A 131 -2.71 -2.31 9.74
N ALA A 132 -3.05 -1.37 8.86
CA ALA A 132 -2.10 -0.66 8.00
C ALA A 132 -2.36 0.85 8.12
N THR A 133 -1.30 1.65 8.20
CA THR A 133 -1.39 3.12 8.21
C THR A 133 -0.67 3.72 7.01
N LEU A 134 -1.33 4.66 6.32
CA LEU A 134 -0.79 5.42 5.19
C LEU A 134 -1.08 6.91 5.45
N PHE A 135 -0.24 7.54 6.26
CA PHE A 135 -0.44 8.94 6.63
C PHE A 135 0.54 9.84 5.90
N ASN A 136 0.00 10.79 5.14
CA ASN A 136 0.76 11.72 4.31
C ASN A 136 1.59 11.04 3.20
N VAL A 137 1.08 9.96 2.64
CA VAL A 137 1.75 9.17 1.59
C VAL A 137 1.16 9.48 0.22
N LEU A 138 -0.16 9.32 0.04
CA LEU A 138 -0.79 9.48 -1.28
C LEU A 138 -0.65 10.90 -1.84
N ASN A 139 -0.53 11.90 -0.99
CA ASN A 139 -0.37 13.30 -1.40
C ASN A 139 1.03 13.64 -1.93
N VAL A 140 2.03 12.79 -1.69
CA VAL A 140 3.40 13.00 -2.19
C VAL A 140 3.73 12.11 -3.39
N ILE A 141 2.79 11.30 -3.85
CA ILE A 141 2.90 10.45 -5.04
C ILE A 141 2.14 11.13 -6.18
N GLU A 142 2.83 11.49 -7.27
CA GLU A 142 2.26 12.25 -8.37
C GLU A 142 1.32 11.40 -9.23
N ASP A 143 1.71 10.19 -9.53
CA ASP A 143 0.98 9.32 -10.45
C ASP A 143 0.06 8.30 -9.76
N VAL A 144 -1.10 8.09 -10.37
CA VAL A 144 -2.15 7.19 -9.87
C VAL A 144 -1.69 5.73 -9.80
N PRO A 145 -0.97 5.16 -10.79
CA PRO A 145 -0.49 3.78 -10.69
C PRO A 145 0.35 3.51 -9.44
N ASN A 146 1.25 4.43 -9.06
CA ASN A 146 2.04 4.28 -7.83
C ASN A 146 1.20 4.49 -6.56
N GLN A 147 0.18 5.35 -6.59
CA GLN A 147 -0.79 5.48 -5.49
C GLN A 147 -1.56 4.15 -5.29
N ILE A 148 -2.04 3.53 -6.37
CA ILE A 148 -2.69 2.21 -6.32
C ILE A 148 -1.73 1.15 -5.77
N LYS A 149 -0.49 1.12 -6.26
CA LYS A 149 0.53 0.17 -5.79
C LYS A 149 0.74 0.22 -4.27
N VAL A 150 0.81 1.41 -3.69
CA VAL A 150 0.95 1.56 -2.23
C VAL A 150 -0.31 1.08 -1.49
N LEU A 151 -1.50 1.29 -2.04
CA LEU A 151 -2.74 0.76 -1.48
C LEU A 151 -2.78 -0.77 -1.55
N GLU A 152 -2.28 -1.36 -2.64
CA GLU A 152 -2.14 -2.81 -2.80
C GLU A 152 -1.12 -3.40 -1.82
N GLN A 153 -0.02 -2.71 -1.55
CA GLN A 153 0.93 -3.08 -0.49
C GLN A 153 0.22 -3.19 0.86
N ALA A 154 -0.60 -2.19 1.21
CA ALA A 154 -1.39 -2.23 2.44
C ALA A 154 -2.36 -3.41 2.46
N ASN A 155 -3.11 -3.61 1.37
CA ASN A 155 -4.06 -4.72 1.28
C ASN A 155 -3.37 -6.09 1.40
N ASN A 156 -2.20 -6.24 0.78
CA ASN A 156 -1.45 -7.50 0.79
C ASN A 156 -0.92 -7.82 2.20
N ALA A 157 -0.41 -6.82 2.91
CA ALA A 157 0.13 -6.96 4.25
C ALA A 157 -0.94 -7.27 5.31
N LEU A 158 -2.19 -6.85 5.09
CA LEU A 158 -3.29 -7.05 6.02
C LEU A 158 -3.77 -8.50 6.03
N LYS A 159 -4.13 -9.02 7.21
CA LYS A 159 -4.91 -10.25 7.35
C LYS A 159 -6.34 -10.06 6.83
N PRO A 160 -7.05 -11.14 6.49
CA PRO A 160 -8.49 -11.05 6.16
C PRO A 160 -9.25 -10.32 7.27
N GLY A 161 -10.06 -9.34 6.91
CA GLY A 161 -10.78 -8.48 7.85
C GLY A 161 -9.94 -7.41 8.56
N GLY A 162 -8.63 -7.33 8.30
CA GLY A 162 -7.75 -6.25 8.78
C GLY A 162 -8.11 -4.91 8.15
N GLU A 163 -7.71 -3.81 8.78
CA GLU A 163 -8.11 -2.46 8.40
C GLU A 163 -6.93 -1.56 8.02
N ALA A 164 -7.06 -0.86 6.90
CA ALA A 164 -6.16 0.22 6.52
C ALA A 164 -6.76 1.57 6.89
N PHE A 165 -5.90 2.49 7.33
CA PHE A 165 -6.24 3.86 7.72
C PHE A 165 -5.42 4.83 6.88
N ILE A 166 -6.11 5.67 6.10
CA ILE A 166 -5.47 6.58 5.15
C ILE A 166 -5.89 8.02 5.45
N SER A 167 -4.92 8.90 5.56
CA SER A 167 -5.12 10.35 5.59
C SER A 167 -3.96 11.06 4.92
N VAL A 168 -4.19 12.29 4.48
CA VAL A 168 -3.18 13.08 3.79
C VAL A 168 -3.04 14.47 4.42
N TYR A 169 -1.88 15.07 4.25
CA TYR A 169 -1.74 16.49 4.39
C TYR A 169 -2.39 17.17 3.17
N GLU A 170 -3.45 17.94 3.42
CA GLU A 170 -4.32 18.47 2.37
C GLU A 170 -3.74 19.71 1.66
N GLY A 171 -2.64 20.26 2.18
CA GLY A 171 -2.00 21.44 1.62
C GLY A 171 -2.97 22.64 1.56
N SER A 172 -3.05 23.27 0.38
CA SER A 172 -4.01 24.37 0.15
C SER A 172 -5.46 23.91 -0.09
N GLY A 173 -5.70 22.61 -0.22
CA GLY A 173 -7.02 22.04 -0.51
C GLY A 173 -7.59 22.38 -1.89
N THR A 174 -6.77 22.91 -2.81
CA THR A 174 -7.21 23.33 -4.15
C THR A 174 -7.41 22.18 -5.14
N GLY A 175 -6.97 20.98 -4.82
CA GLY A 175 -6.96 19.84 -5.73
C GLY A 175 -5.81 19.85 -6.75
N VAL A 176 -5.01 20.91 -6.80
CA VAL A 176 -3.93 21.07 -7.77
C VAL A 176 -2.60 20.55 -7.22
N GLY A 177 -1.97 19.62 -7.94
CA GLY A 177 -0.64 19.12 -7.62
C GLY A 177 0.45 20.14 -7.89
N LYS A 178 1.50 20.14 -7.07
CA LYS A 178 2.63 21.06 -7.20
C LYS A 178 3.94 20.36 -6.93
N LYS A 179 4.91 20.52 -7.82
CA LYS A 179 6.31 20.16 -7.55
C LYS A 179 6.88 21.14 -6.53
N THR A 180 7.61 20.63 -5.57
CA THR A 180 8.28 21.40 -4.52
C THR A 180 9.78 21.15 -4.57
N SER A 181 10.58 21.92 -3.86
CA SER A 181 12.03 21.68 -3.74
C SER A 181 12.37 20.34 -3.07
N LYS A 182 11.41 19.72 -2.39
CA LYS A 182 11.57 18.47 -1.65
C LYS A 182 10.74 17.30 -2.19
N GLY A 183 10.15 17.45 -3.37
CA GLY A 183 9.32 16.42 -3.99
C GLY A 183 8.04 16.97 -4.60
N TYR A 184 6.94 16.29 -4.40
CA TYR A 184 5.62 16.62 -4.92
C TYR A 184 4.60 16.78 -3.80
N GLN A 185 3.63 17.65 -3.96
CA GLN A 185 2.48 17.80 -3.07
C GLN A 185 1.20 17.88 -3.90
N GLN A 186 0.33 16.91 -3.70
CA GLN A 186 -1.04 16.96 -4.19
C GLN A 186 -1.92 17.66 -3.15
N ASN A 187 -2.51 18.81 -3.52
CA ASN A 187 -3.31 19.61 -2.60
C ASN A 187 -4.78 19.16 -2.58
N LYS A 188 -5.05 17.86 -2.50
CA LYS A 188 -6.39 17.27 -2.39
C LYS A 188 -6.76 17.03 -0.93
N LYS A 189 -8.04 17.16 -0.63
CA LYS A 189 -8.56 16.75 0.68
C LYS A 189 -8.57 15.22 0.82
N THR A 190 -8.43 14.72 2.03
CA THR A 190 -8.45 13.27 2.31
C THR A 190 -9.67 12.58 1.68
N LYS A 191 -10.84 13.19 1.74
CA LYS A 191 -12.07 12.65 1.14
C LYS A 191 -12.02 12.44 -0.37
N GLU A 192 -11.20 13.20 -1.08
CA GLU A 192 -11.08 13.11 -2.54
C GLU A 192 -10.28 11.88 -3.01
N TYR A 193 -9.58 11.22 -2.08
CA TYR A 193 -8.92 9.94 -2.34
C TYR A 193 -9.83 8.73 -2.14
N LEU A 194 -11.08 8.92 -1.64
CA LEU A 194 -11.95 7.79 -1.32
C LEU A 194 -12.23 6.88 -2.52
N ASN A 195 -12.49 7.45 -3.70
CA ASN A 195 -12.73 6.65 -4.91
C ASN A 195 -11.50 5.87 -5.33
N LEU A 196 -10.31 6.48 -5.25
CA LEU A 196 -9.05 5.79 -5.51
C LEU A 196 -8.83 4.62 -4.51
N VAL A 197 -9.11 4.83 -3.23
CA VAL A 197 -8.99 3.78 -2.23
C VAL A 197 -9.97 2.64 -2.49
N LYS A 198 -11.16 2.94 -3.01
CA LYS A 198 -12.17 1.94 -3.35
C LYS A 198 -11.78 1.02 -4.51
N GLU A 199 -10.84 1.42 -5.36
CA GLU A 199 -10.28 0.52 -6.40
C GLU A 199 -9.61 -0.72 -5.77
N VAL A 200 -9.03 -0.57 -4.59
CA VAL A 200 -8.34 -1.66 -3.87
C VAL A 200 -9.17 -2.21 -2.71
N PHE A 201 -9.91 -1.33 -2.04
CA PHE A 201 -10.75 -1.63 -0.88
C PHE A 201 -12.21 -1.21 -1.16
N PRO A 202 -13.03 -2.03 -1.81
CA PRO A 202 -14.38 -1.61 -2.27
C PRO A 202 -15.30 -1.07 -1.17
N ARG A 203 -15.07 -1.49 0.09
CA ARG A 203 -15.87 -1.09 1.25
C ARG A 203 -15.26 0.07 2.05
N ALA A 204 -14.36 0.85 1.45
CA ALA A 204 -13.76 1.99 2.12
C ALA A 204 -14.81 3.08 2.40
N GLU A 205 -14.70 3.69 3.58
CA GLU A 205 -15.54 4.78 4.05
C GLU A 205 -14.72 5.88 4.75
N ILE A 206 -15.32 7.04 4.99
CA ILE A 206 -14.68 8.10 5.76
C ILE A 206 -15.30 8.19 7.14
N LYS A 207 -14.45 8.16 8.16
CA LYS A 207 -14.84 8.37 9.55
C LYS A 207 -13.82 9.24 10.26
N ASN A 208 -14.27 10.33 10.90
CA ASN A 208 -13.43 11.27 11.64
C ASN A 208 -12.27 11.87 10.81
N GLY A 209 -12.47 12.09 9.48
CA GLY A 209 -11.47 12.64 8.57
C GLY A 209 -10.39 11.65 8.14
N ILE A 210 -10.56 10.36 8.44
CA ILE A 210 -9.68 9.26 8.03
C ILE A 210 -10.48 8.32 7.13
N ILE A 211 -9.90 7.93 5.99
CA ILE A 211 -10.46 6.85 5.17
C ILE A 211 -10.13 5.54 5.88
N ARG A 212 -11.14 4.74 6.16
CA ARG A 212 -11.05 3.39 6.73
C ARG A 212 -11.41 2.39 5.66
N ALA A 213 -10.54 1.44 5.47
CA ALA A 213 -10.63 0.49 4.38
C ALA A 213 -10.37 -0.92 4.92
N ARG A 214 -11.34 -1.80 4.78
CA ARG A 214 -11.22 -3.17 5.31
C ARG A 214 -10.88 -4.15 4.20
N LYS A 215 -9.89 -5.00 4.43
CA LYS A 215 -9.59 -6.14 3.57
C LYS A 215 -10.76 -7.13 3.62
N ASN A 216 -11.21 -7.59 2.46
CA ASN A 216 -12.24 -8.61 2.39
C ASN A 216 -11.78 -9.91 3.08
N PHE A 217 -12.74 -10.64 3.64
CA PHE A 217 -12.48 -12.02 4.07
C PHE A 217 -12.26 -12.86 2.79
N SER A 218 -11.26 -13.74 2.81
CA SER A 218 -11.13 -14.74 1.76
C SER A 218 -12.36 -15.65 1.84
N THR A 219 -13.12 -15.70 0.76
CA THR A 219 -14.22 -16.68 0.58
C THR A 219 -13.63 -18.02 0.27
#